data_2d8a66c8bb3cd4b7bf76ed08e98f0cf1
#
_entry.id   2d8a66c8bb3cd4b7bf76ed08e98f0cf1
#
_cell.length_a   1.000
_cell.length_b   1.000
_cell.length_c   1.000
_cell.angle_alpha   90.00
_cell.angle_beta   90.00
_cell.angle_gamma   90.00
#
_symmetry.space_group_name_H-M   'P 1'
#
loop_
_entity.id
_entity.type
_entity.pdbx_description
1 polymer ?
#
loop_
_entity_poly.entity_id
_entity_poly.type
_entity_poly.pdbx_seq_one_letter_code
_entity_poly.pdbx_strand_id
1 'polypeptide(L)'
;MFACTVAAAAACSGGSDALAGKDVEKAIGKQLRKDFAGAAIGATKCPKEVKKKSGKQFTCTATVGNEPVPITVTQTEKDPGYRTVRQVAVLDVGKVQNFVQTQYDQTVGVQVTASCAPGKTVLVAKPQTKVPCTVTGAVGTTDTVQVLVNDISGNVSIGTI
;
A
#
# COMPACT_ATOMS: atom_id res chain seq x y z
N MET A 1 43.55 50.53 -25.35
CA MET A 1 43.66 49.15 -24.88
C MET A 1 42.66 48.99 -23.73
N PHE A 2 41.47 48.44 -23.96
CA PHE A 2 40.47 48.19 -22.95
C PHE A 2 40.48 46.69 -22.65
N ALA A 3 40.86 46.32 -21.41
CA ALA A 3 40.81 44.98 -20.94
C ALA A 3 39.38 44.67 -20.41
N CYS A 4 38.67 43.77 -21.07
CA CYS A 4 37.34 43.29 -20.66
C CYS A 4 37.54 42.12 -19.69
N THR A 5 37.30 42.31 -18.40
CA THR A 5 37.32 41.25 -17.37
C THR A 5 35.94 40.58 -17.38
N VAL A 6 35.88 39.37 -17.85
CA VAL A 6 34.68 38.51 -17.77
C VAL A 6 34.60 37.91 -16.36
N ALA A 7 33.65 38.36 -15.57
CA ALA A 7 33.32 37.76 -14.28
C ALA A 7 32.47 36.47 -14.56
N ALA A 8 33.07 35.32 -14.35
CA ALA A 8 32.35 34.04 -14.34
C ALA A 8 31.48 33.95 -13.06
N ALA A 9 30.17 34.14 -13.21
CA ALA A 9 29.21 33.81 -12.16
C ALA A 9 29.15 32.29 -12.01
N ALA A 10 29.85 31.76 -11.02
CA ALA A 10 29.66 30.41 -10.55
C ALA A 10 28.25 30.31 -9.95
N ALA A 11 27.31 29.74 -10.71
CA ALA A 11 26.03 29.31 -10.18
C ALA A 11 26.29 28.17 -9.19
N CYS A 12 26.35 28.49 -7.90
CA CYS A 12 26.26 27.51 -6.82
C CYS A 12 24.87 26.87 -6.93
N SER A 13 24.79 25.72 -7.59
CA SER A 13 23.64 24.83 -7.46
C SER A 13 23.68 24.29 -6.01
N GLY A 14 23.04 25.03 -5.11
CA GLY A 14 22.80 24.59 -3.76
C GLY A 14 22.03 23.28 -3.81
N GLY A 15 22.73 22.16 -3.63
CA GLY A 15 22.08 20.88 -3.43
C GLY A 15 21.17 21.02 -2.20
N SER A 16 19.86 20.98 -2.42
CA SER A 16 18.92 21.06 -1.31
C SER A 16 19.18 19.89 -0.36
N ASP A 17 19.60 20.18 0.89
CA ASP A 17 19.80 19.18 1.96
C ASP A 17 18.48 18.52 2.39
N ALA A 18 17.41 18.68 1.62
CA ALA A 18 16.11 18.09 1.82
C ALA A 18 15.81 17.06 0.74
N LEU A 19 15.27 15.93 1.16
CA LEU A 19 14.66 14.97 0.25
C LEU A 19 13.41 15.62 -0.34
N ALA A 20 13.29 15.65 -1.67
CA ALA A 20 12.10 16.22 -2.32
C ALA A 20 10.90 15.29 -2.05
N GLY A 21 10.05 15.67 -1.10
CA GLY A 21 8.87 14.89 -0.71
C GLY A 21 7.97 14.56 -1.91
N LYS A 22 7.87 15.47 -2.89
CA LYS A 22 7.10 15.27 -4.12
C LYS A 22 7.62 14.12 -5.00
N ASP A 23 8.93 13.89 -5.05
CA ASP A 23 9.49 12.79 -5.82
C ASP A 23 9.19 11.44 -5.16
N VAL A 24 9.24 11.40 -3.82
CA VAL A 24 8.83 10.23 -3.03
C VAL A 24 7.34 9.96 -3.21
N GLU A 25 6.48 10.98 -3.14
CA GLU A 25 5.04 10.86 -3.38
C GLU A 25 4.74 10.27 -4.76
N LYS A 26 5.40 10.79 -5.79
CA LYS A 26 5.25 10.33 -7.19
C LYS A 26 5.70 8.87 -7.35
N ALA A 27 6.82 8.50 -6.75
CA ALA A 27 7.36 7.15 -6.81
C ALA A 27 6.46 6.15 -6.08
N ILE A 28 5.99 6.48 -4.88
CA ILE A 28 5.02 5.66 -4.12
C ILE A 28 3.74 5.48 -4.95
N GLY A 29 3.17 6.56 -5.48
CA GLY A 29 1.96 6.48 -6.30
C GLY A 29 2.14 5.63 -7.56
N LYS A 30 3.32 5.68 -8.21
CA LYS A 30 3.65 4.82 -9.35
C LYS A 30 3.74 3.35 -8.95
N GLN A 31 4.38 3.06 -7.82
CA GLN A 31 4.52 1.69 -7.32
C GLN A 31 3.15 1.09 -6.95
N LEU A 32 2.30 1.85 -6.23
CA LEU A 32 0.97 1.40 -5.86
C LEU A 32 0.09 1.11 -7.07
N ARG A 33 0.15 1.94 -8.12
CA ARG A 33 -0.58 1.67 -9.38
C ARG A 33 -0.12 0.39 -10.05
N LYS A 34 1.16 0.04 -9.94
CA LYS A 34 1.68 -1.22 -10.46
C LYS A 34 1.24 -2.41 -9.61
N ASP A 35 1.29 -2.27 -8.28
CA ASP A 35 0.97 -3.36 -7.34
C ASP A 35 -0.54 -3.64 -7.29
N PHE A 36 -1.37 -2.62 -7.49
CA PHE A 36 -2.84 -2.67 -7.37
C PHE A 36 -3.52 -2.11 -8.61
N ALA A 37 -3.24 -2.70 -9.78
CA ALA A 37 -3.73 -2.23 -11.08
C ALA A 37 -5.27 -2.13 -11.19
N GLY A 38 -6.01 -2.87 -10.37
CA GLY A 38 -7.49 -2.83 -10.33
C GLY A 38 -8.08 -1.86 -9.31
N ALA A 39 -7.25 -1.19 -8.50
CA ALA A 39 -7.70 -0.30 -7.44
C ALA A 39 -7.54 1.17 -7.82
N ALA A 40 -8.48 2.01 -7.37
CA ALA A 40 -8.34 3.46 -7.48
C ALA A 40 -7.21 3.94 -6.56
N ILE A 41 -6.12 4.44 -7.15
CA ILE A 41 -4.98 5.01 -6.42
C ILE A 41 -5.14 6.53 -6.38
N GLY A 42 -5.41 7.05 -5.20
CA GLY A 42 -5.54 8.47 -4.93
C GLY A 42 -4.19 9.16 -4.65
N ALA A 43 -4.27 10.32 -4.01
CA ALA A 43 -3.09 11.10 -3.66
C ALA A 43 -2.21 10.41 -2.63
N THR A 44 -0.90 10.55 -2.80
CA THR A 44 0.09 10.25 -1.77
C THR A 44 0.53 11.56 -1.13
N LYS A 45 0.60 11.62 0.19
CA LYS A 45 1.03 12.78 0.96
C LYS A 45 2.20 12.40 1.87
N CYS A 46 3.30 13.13 1.75
CA CYS A 46 4.47 13.03 2.61
C CYS A 46 4.68 14.33 3.40
N PRO A 47 5.47 14.33 4.49
CA PRO A 47 5.90 15.56 5.13
C PRO A 47 6.62 16.50 4.16
N LYS A 48 6.30 17.79 4.21
CA LYS A 48 6.80 18.78 3.23
C LYS A 48 8.32 18.95 3.28
N GLU A 49 8.89 18.86 4.47
CA GLU A 49 10.31 19.06 4.70
C GLU A 49 10.90 17.89 5.47
N VAL A 50 11.75 17.13 4.82
CA VAL A 50 12.49 16.04 5.43
C VAL A 50 13.97 16.28 5.19
N LYS A 51 14.72 16.68 6.24
CA LYS A 51 16.17 16.83 6.14
C LYS A 51 16.80 15.51 5.73
N LYS A 52 17.72 15.55 4.77
CA LYS A 52 18.49 14.37 4.36
C LYS A 52 19.33 13.88 5.54
N LYS A 53 19.07 12.65 5.95
CA LYS A 53 19.86 11.94 6.95
C LYS A 53 19.66 10.44 6.75
N SER A 54 20.75 9.73 6.42
CA SER A 54 20.71 8.27 6.28
C SER A 54 20.15 7.61 7.54
N GLY A 55 19.30 6.60 7.37
CA GLY A 55 18.58 5.91 8.44
C GLY A 55 17.37 6.66 9.00
N LYS A 56 17.18 7.95 8.67
CA LYS A 56 15.98 8.68 9.14
C LYS A 56 14.72 8.13 8.49
N GLN A 57 13.68 7.95 9.31
CA GLN A 57 12.38 7.49 8.86
C GLN A 57 11.31 8.58 8.95
N PHE A 58 10.34 8.52 8.05
CA PHE A 58 9.12 9.30 8.10
C PHE A 58 7.98 8.51 7.46
N THR A 59 6.75 8.89 7.73
CA THR A 59 5.58 8.22 7.17
C THR A 59 4.92 9.09 6.11
N CYS A 60 4.66 8.48 4.95
CA CYS A 60 3.76 9.00 3.94
C CYS A 60 2.42 8.27 4.03
N THR A 61 1.35 8.91 3.62
CA THR A 61 0.03 8.28 3.51
C THR A 61 -0.43 8.34 2.06
N ALA A 62 -0.70 7.18 1.48
CA ALA A 62 -1.33 7.05 0.18
C ALA A 62 -2.80 6.65 0.35
N THR A 63 -3.63 6.91 -0.66
CA THR A 63 -5.03 6.44 -0.68
C THR A 63 -5.16 5.33 -1.71
N VAL A 64 -5.74 4.19 -1.31
CA VAL A 64 -6.02 3.05 -2.20
C VAL A 64 -7.48 2.64 -1.98
N GLY A 65 -8.32 2.74 -3.01
CA GLY A 65 -9.74 2.41 -2.92
C GLY A 65 -10.48 3.21 -1.82
N ASN A 66 -10.13 4.50 -1.63
CA ASN A 66 -10.60 5.39 -0.56
C ASN A 66 -10.09 5.07 0.85
N GLU A 67 -9.24 4.07 1.03
CA GLU A 67 -8.65 3.71 2.32
C GLU A 67 -7.23 4.30 2.46
N PRO A 68 -6.85 4.82 3.64
CA PRO A 68 -5.51 5.34 3.88
C PRO A 68 -4.50 4.20 4.09
N VAL A 69 -3.40 4.26 3.36
CA VAL A 69 -2.30 3.29 3.44
C VAL A 69 -1.06 4.00 3.96
N PRO A 70 -0.66 3.78 5.21
CA PRO A 70 0.57 4.34 5.77
C PRO A 70 1.79 3.59 5.21
N ILE A 71 2.80 4.36 4.81
CA ILE A 71 4.03 3.88 4.19
C ILE A 71 5.22 4.48 4.92
N THR A 72 6.03 3.65 5.54
CA THR A 72 7.31 4.08 6.11
C THR A 72 8.33 4.28 5.00
N VAL A 73 8.93 5.46 4.98
CA VAL A 73 10.04 5.81 4.11
C VAL A 73 11.29 5.89 4.95
N THR A 74 12.30 5.07 4.63
CA THR A 74 13.61 5.10 5.27
C THR A 74 14.61 5.70 4.29
N GLN A 75 15.29 6.77 4.68
CA GLN A 75 16.34 7.38 3.87
C GLN A 75 17.58 6.48 3.83
N THR A 76 18.20 6.37 2.65
CA THR A 76 19.40 5.56 2.41
C THR A 76 20.46 6.40 1.71
N GLU A 77 21.71 5.94 1.73
CA GLU A 77 22.82 6.57 1.01
C GLU A 77 22.84 6.16 -0.49
N LYS A 78 22.18 5.06 -0.82
CA LYS A 78 22.13 4.53 -2.19
C LYS A 78 20.99 5.18 -2.97
N ASP A 79 21.20 5.43 -4.26
CA ASP A 79 20.14 5.86 -5.17
C ASP A 79 18.99 4.84 -5.17
N PRO A 80 17.73 5.28 -5.08
CA PRO A 80 17.18 6.65 -5.12
C PRO A 80 17.20 7.43 -3.80
N GLY A 81 18.00 7.06 -2.82
CA GLY A 81 18.15 7.75 -1.54
C GLY A 81 17.06 7.42 -0.50
N TYR A 82 16.18 6.45 -0.78
CA TYR A 82 15.18 5.98 0.17
C TYR A 82 14.66 4.56 -0.16
N ARG A 83 14.07 3.93 0.84
CA ARG A 83 13.31 2.67 0.71
C ARG A 83 11.93 2.86 1.33
N THR A 84 10.92 2.25 0.74
CA THR A 84 9.52 2.33 1.21
C THR A 84 9.02 0.97 1.66
N VAL A 85 8.28 0.94 2.77
CA VAL A 85 7.62 -0.27 3.29
C VAL A 85 6.20 0.11 3.72
N ARG A 86 5.19 -0.60 3.22
CA ARG A 86 3.81 -0.47 3.70
C ARG A 86 3.72 -1.01 5.13
N GLN A 87 2.87 -0.41 5.96
CA GLN A 87 2.64 -0.86 7.33
C GLN A 87 1.38 -1.73 7.45
N VAL A 88 0.63 -1.86 6.36
CA VAL A 88 -0.65 -2.56 6.29
C VAL A 88 -0.73 -3.40 5.01
N ALA A 89 -1.52 -4.46 5.06
CA ALA A 89 -1.94 -5.19 3.88
C ALA A 89 -3.00 -4.38 3.11
N VAL A 90 -2.96 -4.49 1.80
CA VAL A 90 -4.00 -4.00 0.89
C VAL A 90 -4.55 -5.23 0.17
N LEU A 91 -5.79 -5.55 0.43
CA LEU A 91 -6.46 -6.76 -0.04
C LEU A 91 -7.47 -6.38 -1.13
N ASP A 92 -7.44 -7.07 -2.24
CA ASP A 92 -8.51 -7.08 -3.22
C ASP A 92 -9.66 -7.93 -2.67
N VAL A 93 -10.82 -7.31 -2.45
CA VAL A 93 -11.97 -7.97 -1.83
C VAL A 93 -12.47 -9.13 -2.68
N GLY A 94 -12.48 -9.01 -4.01
CA GLY A 94 -12.86 -10.08 -4.91
C GLY A 94 -11.94 -11.30 -4.81
N LYS A 95 -10.63 -11.08 -4.67
CA LYS A 95 -9.67 -12.17 -4.47
C LYS A 95 -9.87 -12.87 -3.12
N VAL A 96 -10.15 -12.11 -2.06
CA VAL A 96 -10.47 -12.68 -0.75
C VAL A 96 -11.74 -13.52 -0.80
N GLN A 97 -12.80 -13.04 -1.46
CA GLN A 97 -14.04 -13.78 -1.66
C GLN A 97 -13.82 -15.08 -2.44
N ASN A 98 -13.08 -15.00 -3.55
CA ASN A 98 -12.74 -16.19 -4.35
C ASN A 98 -11.92 -17.21 -3.55
N PHE A 99 -10.99 -16.73 -2.73
CA PHE A 99 -10.21 -17.60 -1.83
C PHE A 99 -11.12 -18.34 -0.85
N VAL A 100 -12.06 -17.65 -0.21
CA VAL A 100 -13.03 -18.28 0.72
C VAL A 100 -13.87 -19.32 -0.01
N GLN A 101 -14.43 -19.00 -1.18
CA GLN A 101 -15.22 -19.93 -2.00
C GLN A 101 -14.43 -21.19 -2.36
N THR A 102 -13.20 -21.00 -2.85
CA THR A 102 -12.32 -22.12 -3.22
C THR A 102 -11.98 -23.01 -2.03
N GLN A 103 -11.73 -22.44 -0.86
CA GLN A 103 -11.44 -23.22 0.35
C GLN A 103 -12.66 -24.04 0.80
N TYR A 104 -13.87 -23.48 0.71
CA TYR A 104 -15.10 -24.22 1.03
C TYR A 104 -15.34 -25.37 0.06
N ASP A 105 -15.18 -25.14 -1.24
CA ASP A 105 -15.34 -26.17 -2.26
C ASP A 105 -14.34 -27.33 -2.04
N GLN A 106 -13.09 -27.01 -1.77
CA GLN A 106 -12.04 -28.01 -1.56
C GLN A 106 -12.15 -28.77 -0.24
N THR A 107 -12.61 -28.10 0.84
CA THR A 107 -12.59 -28.70 2.20
C THR A 107 -13.89 -29.37 2.55
N VAL A 108 -15.01 -28.82 2.11
CA VAL A 108 -16.37 -29.27 2.48
C VAL A 108 -17.08 -29.87 1.26
N GLY A 109 -16.61 -29.65 0.04
CA GLY A 109 -17.24 -30.10 -1.19
C GLY A 109 -18.56 -29.38 -1.49
N VAL A 110 -18.75 -28.17 -0.93
CA VAL A 110 -19.95 -27.36 -1.06
C VAL A 110 -19.62 -26.04 -1.73
N GLN A 111 -20.31 -25.76 -2.84
CA GLN A 111 -20.21 -24.45 -3.49
C GLN A 111 -20.96 -23.41 -2.67
N VAL A 112 -20.26 -22.31 -2.37
CA VAL A 112 -20.81 -21.16 -1.64
C VAL A 112 -20.54 -19.85 -2.38
N THR A 113 -21.34 -18.84 -2.10
CA THR A 113 -20.99 -17.45 -2.39
C THR A 113 -20.44 -16.81 -1.14
N ALA A 114 -19.33 -16.08 -1.25
CA ALA A 114 -18.72 -15.35 -0.14
C ALA A 114 -18.90 -13.84 -0.33
N SER A 115 -19.23 -13.14 0.75
CA SER A 115 -19.30 -11.69 0.81
C SER A 115 -18.41 -11.17 1.95
N CYS A 116 -17.29 -10.58 1.60
CA CYS A 116 -16.35 -9.95 2.53
C CYS A 116 -16.38 -8.44 2.31
N ALA A 117 -16.37 -7.66 3.39
CA ALA A 117 -16.33 -6.18 3.33
C ALA A 117 -17.30 -5.58 2.26
N PRO A 118 -18.63 -5.77 2.40
CA PRO A 118 -19.60 -5.38 1.39
C PRO A 118 -19.47 -3.89 1.03
N GLY A 119 -19.59 -3.58 -0.26
CA GLY A 119 -19.46 -2.22 -0.80
C GLY A 119 -18.02 -1.73 -0.99
N LYS A 120 -17.00 -2.55 -0.67
CA LYS A 120 -15.59 -2.23 -0.89
C LYS A 120 -14.99 -3.09 -2.00
N THR A 121 -14.13 -2.50 -2.81
CA THR A 121 -13.29 -3.23 -3.78
C THR A 121 -11.92 -3.55 -3.18
N VAL A 122 -11.50 -2.74 -2.20
CA VAL A 122 -10.22 -2.87 -1.50
C VAL A 122 -10.47 -2.80 0.01
N LEU A 123 -9.75 -3.61 0.75
CA LEU A 123 -9.69 -3.59 2.21
C LEU A 123 -8.26 -3.36 2.67
N VAL A 124 -8.07 -2.40 3.56
CA VAL A 124 -6.78 -2.13 4.20
C VAL A 124 -6.82 -2.66 5.63
N ALA A 125 -5.88 -3.54 5.96
CA ALA A 125 -5.86 -4.18 7.27
C ALA A 125 -4.42 -4.38 7.78
N LYS A 126 -4.24 -4.36 9.09
CA LYS A 126 -2.97 -4.75 9.71
C LYS A 126 -2.82 -6.27 9.70
N PRO A 127 -1.60 -6.81 9.71
CA PRO A 127 -1.38 -8.22 10.02
C PRO A 127 -2.11 -8.63 11.31
N GLN A 128 -2.58 -9.86 11.37
CA GLN A 128 -3.38 -10.44 12.46
C GLN A 128 -4.80 -9.84 12.59
N THR A 129 -5.25 -9.01 11.65
CA THR A 129 -6.66 -8.58 11.62
C THR A 129 -7.52 -9.72 11.08
N LYS A 130 -8.64 -9.97 11.77
CA LYS A 130 -9.69 -10.89 11.33
C LYS A 130 -10.74 -10.11 10.55
N VAL A 131 -11.03 -10.56 9.33
CA VAL A 131 -12.02 -9.98 8.43
C VAL A 131 -13.22 -10.95 8.36
N PRO A 132 -14.40 -10.54 8.83
CA PRO A 132 -15.58 -11.39 8.73
C PRO A 132 -16.06 -11.47 7.28
N CYS A 133 -16.33 -12.66 6.83
CA CYS A 133 -16.95 -12.94 5.54
C CYS A 133 -18.22 -13.77 5.76
N THR A 134 -19.32 -13.36 5.17
CA THR A 134 -20.54 -14.16 5.12
C THR A 134 -20.45 -15.14 3.96
N VAL A 135 -20.67 -16.40 4.22
CA VAL A 135 -20.79 -17.45 3.19
C VAL A 135 -22.23 -17.88 3.08
N THR A 136 -22.71 -18.05 1.87
CA THR A 136 -24.10 -18.46 1.59
C THR A 136 -24.08 -19.71 0.70
N GLY A 137 -24.65 -20.80 1.21
CA GLY A 137 -24.81 -22.05 0.46
C GLY A 137 -25.97 -22.01 -0.54
N ALA A 138 -26.03 -23.02 -1.40
CA ALA A 138 -27.04 -23.12 -2.48
C ALA A 138 -28.49 -23.09 -2.00
N VAL A 139 -28.76 -23.56 -0.78
CA VAL A 139 -30.11 -23.57 -0.16
C VAL A 139 -30.41 -22.30 0.67
N GLY A 140 -29.57 -21.26 0.56
CA GLY A 140 -29.75 -20.00 1.26
C GLY A 140 -29.31 -20.00 2.73
N THR A 141 -28.69 -21.08 3.22
CA THR A 141 -28.07 -21.09 4.55
C THR A 141 -26.87 -20.18 4.56
N THR A 142 -26.74 -19.36 5.62
CA THR A 142 -25.64 -18.42 5.79
C THR A 142 -24.81 -18.78 7.01
N ASP A 143 -23.51 -18.58 6.91
CA ASP A 143 -22.55 -18.71 8.01
C ASP A 143 -21.50 -17.58 7.92
N THR A 144 -20.77 -17.37 9.00
CA THR A 144 -19.72 -16.36 9.05
C THR A 144 -18.37 -16.99 9.31
N VAL A 145 -17.43 -16.77 8.38
CA VAL A 145 -16.05 -17.20 8.52
C VAL A 145 -15.13 -16.01 8.78
N GLN A 146 -14.06 -16.24 9.51
CA GLN A 146 -13.03 -15.23 9.77
C GLN A 146 -11.84 -15.47 8.85
N VAL A 147 -11.54 -14.48 8.02
CA VAL A 147 -10.31 -14.45 7.21
C VAL A 147 -9.24 -13.71 7.98
N LEU A 148 -8.15 -14.39 8.34
CA LEU A 148 -7.02 -13.80 9.02
C LEU A 148 -6.04 -13.21 8.00
N VAL A 149 -5.67 -11.96 8.18
CA VAL A 149 -4.60 -11.31 7.42
C VAL A 149 -3.25 -11.68 8.04
N ASN A 150 -2.45 -12.47 7.34
CA ASN A 150 -1.21 -13.01 7.89
C ASN A 150 -0.06 -12.00 7.90
N ASP A 151 0.07 -11.21 6.84
CA ASP A 151 1.18 -10.29 6.64
C ASP A 151 0.81 -9.04 5.81
N ILE A 152 1.77 -8.13 5.68
CA ILE A 152 1.62 -6.89 4.89
C ILE A 152 1.58 -7.13 3.38
N SER A 153 1.96 -8.31 2.89
CA SER A 153 1.88 -8.67 1.48
C SER A 153 0.45 -8.99 1.06
N GLY A 154 -0.42 -9.25 2.04
CA GLY A 154 -1.83 -9.58 1.81
C GLY A 154 -2.11 -11.07 1.74
N ASN A 155 -1.19 -11.90 2.27
CA ASN A 155 -1.47 -13.32 2.47
C ASN A 155 -2.57 -13.49 3.52
N VAL A 156 -3.52 -14.35 3.23
CA VAL A 156 -4.67 -14.61 4.11
C VAL A 156 -4.84 -16.10 4.36
N SER A 157 -5.49 -16.43 5.48
CA SER A 157 -5.91 -17.78 5.82
C SER A 157 -7.32 -17.74 6.43
N ILE A 158 -8.07 -18.83 6.33
CA ILE A 158 -9.32 -18.97 7.08
C ILE A 158 -8.95 -19.37 8.50
N GLY A 159 -9.37 -18.55 9.48
CA GLY A 159 -9.26 -18.91 10.88
C GLY A 159 -10.18 -20.10 11.16
N THR A 160 -9.75 -21.01 12.03
CA THR A 160 -10.58 -22.13 12.49
C THR A 160 -11.88 -21.56 13.06
N ILE A 161 -12.98 -22.07 12.57
CA ILE A 161 -14.34 -21.79 13.04
C ILE A 161 -14.50 -22.34 14.46
#